data_36590c840b8dba8c51a2b85ac95dea21
#
_entry.id   36590c840b8dba8c51a2b85ac95dea21
#
_cell.length_a   1.000
_cell.length_b   1.000
_cell.length_c   1.000
_cell.angle_alpha   90.00
_cell.angle_beta   90.00
_cell.angle_gamma   90.00
#
_symmetry.space_group_name_H-M   'P 1'
#
loop_
_entity.id
_entity.type
_entity.pdbx_description
1 polymer ?
#
loop_
_entity_poly.entity_id
_entity_poly.type
_entity_poly.pdbx_seq_one_letter_code
_entity_poly.pdbx_strand_id
1 'polypeptide(L)'
;MTARNGRRKGILLLAAVLLLFRPAWAAASGEWLTLSASGSPEELAGPVQEFTGTVRMTFLGDCTLGGEEKLRYAARGFHRVVEQNGSDYPFRNLTALTAGDDLTVANLEGVLSDRDLPKVKKTYNFKGATAYTEILKAGSVECVTLANNHSHDYDTAGYQDTKAALEAAGVAYFGTDCSAVWRNGDGLMIGFLGVSGSLSGNRARDYAERAETLRAAGCAAVITVMNAGTEYASAPDSYQEQIVNRAINCGSDLIIGHHPHVVQGYEIRNGVPVVFSLGNCVFGGNTNPKDQDALAVQAELAFYEGELENIILRFYPLSVSGIPGRNDYSPVLLEGADAERVLEKMEKSTGVSPGTFDSAGGAAVSIPRKQ
;
A
#
# COMPACT_ATOMS: atom_id res chain seq x y z
N MET A 1 -19.69 61.27 -22.38
CA MET A 1 -18.44 60.91 -21.70
C MET A 1 -18.81 59.95 -20.56
N THR A 2 -18.73 58.65 -20.80
CA THR A 2 -19.06 57.61 -19.82
C THR A 2 -17.87 56.63 -19.77
N ALA A 3 -17.16 56.66 -18.66
CA ALA A 3 -16.04 55.80 -18.41
C ALA A 3 -16.52 54.37 -18.05
N ARG A 4 -16.10 53.35 -18.79
CA ARG A 4 -16.29 51.93 -18.48
C ARG A 4 -15.18 51.48 -17.54
N ASN A 5 -15.56 51.17 -16.30
CA ASN A 5 -14.70 50.44 -15.34
C ASN A 5 -14.66 48.96 -15.72
N GLY A 6 -13.53 48.50 -16.25
CA GLY A 6 -13.23 47.07 -16.42
C GLY A 6 -12.72 46.47 -15.11
N ARG A 7 -13.55 45.63 -14.46
CA ARG A 7 -13.09 44.78 -13.37
C ARG A 7 -12.24 43.63 -13.93
N ARG A 8 -10.95 43.69 -13.73
CA ARG A 8 -10.05 42.54 -13.90
C ARG A 8 -10.37 41.50 -12.78
N LYS A 9 -10.91 40.35 -13.17
CA LYS A 9 -10.96 39.18 -12.31
C LYS A 9 -9.54 38.64 -12.17
N GLY A 10 -8.96 38.80 -11.00
CA GLY A 10 -7.71 38.13 -10.65
C GLY A 10 -8.01 36.65 -10.49
N ILE A 11 -7.41 35.83 -11.33
CA ILE A 11 -7.34 34.39 -11.16
C ILE A 11 -6.29 34.17 -10.08
N LEU A 12 -6.70 33.73 -8.89
CA LEU A 12 -5.79 33.17 -7.90
C LEU A 12 -5.31 31.81 -8.46
N LEU A 13 -4.10 31.75 -9.00
CA LEU A 13 -3.40 30.48 -9.15
C LEU A 13 -3.07 29.99 -7.74
N LEU A 14 -3.76 28.94 -7.27
CA LEU A 14 -3.24 28.11 -6.21
C LEU A 14 -2.06 27.34 -6.81
N ALA A 15 -0.86 27.72 -6.43
CA ALA A 15 0.33 26.92 -6.72
C ALA A 15 0.22 25.61 -5.92
N ALA A 16 0.13 24.47 -6.63
CA ALA A 16 0.30 23.17 -6.03
C ALA A 16 1.74 23.09 -5.49
N VAL A 17 1.90 22.92 -4.18
CA VAL A 17 3.19 22.76 -3.55
C VAL A 17 3.64 21.32 -3.78
N LEU A 18 4.59 21.12 -4.69
CA LEU A 18 5.34 19.87 -4.79
C LEU A 18 6.22 19.75 -3.52
N LEU A 19 5.84 18.85 -2.63
CA LEU A 19 6.67 18.46 -1.50
C LEU A 19 7.61 17.34 -1.96
N LEU A 20 8.87 17.69 -2.21
CA LEU A 20 9.94 16.73 -2.45
C LEU A 20 10.39 16.16 -1.10
N PHE A 21 10.04 14.92 -0.81
CA PHE A 21 10.48 14.23 0.39
C PHE A 21 11.61 13.26 0.04
N ARG A 22 12.78 13.46 0.64
CA ARG A 22 13.82 12.43 0.76
C ARG A 22 13.87 11.99 2.22
N PRO A 23 13.36 10.81 2.56
CA PRO A 23 13.56 10.28 3.88
C PRO A 23 15.06 10.02 4.10
N ALA A 24 15.63 10.59 5.17
CA ALA A 24 17.07 10.47 5.48
C ALA A 24 17.52 9.02 5.79
N TRP A 25 16.58 8.11 6.00
CA TRP A 25 16.79 6.69 6.24
C TRP A 25 16.60 5.83 4.98
N ALA A 26 15.95 6.33 3.95
CA ALA A 26 15.91 5.66 2.65
C ALA A 26 17.27 5.85 1.96
N ALA A 27 18.18 4.94 2.21
CA ALA A 27 19.43 4.82 1.46
C ALA A 27 19.15 4.41 -0.01
N ALA A 28 17.94 4.00 -0.31
CA ALA A 28 17.47 3.73 -1.65
C ALA A 28 17.33 5.03 -2.45
N SER A 29 18.01 5.10 -3.49
CA SER A 29 18.20 6.05 -4.55
C SER A 29 16.92 6.52 -5.26
N GLY A 30 15.91 7.03 -4.56
CA GLY A 30 14.67 7.50 -5.17
C GLY A 30 14.01 8.66 -4.44
N GLU A 31 13.16 9.39 -5.14
CA GLU A 31 12.32 10.45 -4.59
C GLU A 31 10.84 10.10 -4.73
N TRP A 32 10.05 10.56 -3.76
CA TRP A 32 8.60 10.41 -3.79
C TRP A 32 7.91 11.71 -4.12
N LEU A 33 6.91 11.64 -5.01
CA LEU A 33 6.06 12.74 -5.40
C LEU A 33 4.60 12.34 -5.14
N THR A 34 3.86 13.17 -4.42
CA THR A 34 2.42 12.96 -4.21
C THR A 34 1.64 13.91 -5.10
N LEU A 35 0.75 13.36 -5.91
CA LEU A 35 -0.15 14.10 -6.77
C LEU A 35 -1.54 14.15 -6.16
N SER A 36 -2.11 15.35 -6.01
CA SER A 36 -3.53 15.51 -5.74
C SER A 36 -4.37 14.95 -6.89
N ALA A 37 -5.66 14.69 -6.65
CA ALA A 37 -6.58 14.23 -7.70
C ALA A 37 -6.70 15.19 -8.91
N SER A 38 -6.28 16.45 -8.76
CA SER A 38 -6.25 17.48 -9.81
C SER A 38 -4.83 17.79 -10.31
N GLY A 39 -3.83 16.98 -9.93
CA GLY A 39 -2.44 17.16 -10.39
C GLY A 39 -2.30 16.94 -11.89
N SER A 40 -1.40 17.68 -12.52
CA SER A 40 -1.16 17.60 -13.97
C SER A 40 0.07 16.75 -14.30
N PRO A 41 0.14 16.13 -15.49
CA PRO A 41 1.30 15.37 -15.94
C PRO A 41 2.59 16.22 -15.97
N GLU A 42 2.46 17.53 -16.26
CA GLU A 42 3.60 18.45 -16.33
C GLU A 42 4.32 18.63 -14.98
N GLU A 43 3.61 18.43 -13.86
CA GLU A 43 4.21 18.47 -12.51
C GLU A 43 5.21 17.32 -12.27
N LEU A 44 5.05 16.23 -13.02
CA LEU A 44 5.93 15.05 -12.98
C LEU A 44 6.97 15.02 -14.09
N ALA A 45 6.78 15.82 -15.16
CA ALA A 45 7.59 15.75 -16.35
C ALA A 45 9.09 15.87 -16.04
N GLY A 46 9.82 14.84 -16.36
CA GLY A 46 11.27 14.75 -16.33
C GLY A 46 11.77 14.11 -17.63
N PRO A 47 13.07 14.14 -17.90
CA PRO A 47 13.59 13.42 -19.05
C PRO A 47 13.27 11.93 -18.87
N VAL A 48 12.57 11.34 -19.83
CA VAL A 48 12.40 9.88 -19.92
C VAL A 48 13.80 9.30 -20.10
N GLN A 49 14.28 8.54 -19.12
CA GLN A 49 15.58 7.90 -19.22
C GLN A 49 15.37 6.42 -19.59
N GLU A 50 16.25 5.94 -20.46
CA GLU A 50 16.32 4.56 -20.91
C GLU A 50 16.89 3.67 -19.78
N PHE A 51 16.14 3.54 -18.66
CA PHE A 51 16.56 2.66 -17.55
C PHE A 51 16.52 1.22 -17.97
N THR A 52 17.61 0.50 -17.75
CA THR A 52 17.68 -0.96 -17.88
C THR A 52 18.16 -1.55 -16.57
N GLY A 53 17.31 -2.36 -15.94
CA GLY A 53 17.58 -2.93 -14.63
C GLY A 53 16.32 -3.48 -13.96
N THR A 54 16.42 -3.78 -12.68
CA THR A 54 15.32 -4.34 -11.88
C THR A 54 15.02 -3.44 -10.70
N VAL A 55 13.74 -3.20 -10.46
CA VAL A 55 13.24 -2.57 -9.22
C VAL A 55 12.53 -3.64 -8.40
N ARG A 56 12.95 -3.79 -7.15
CA ARG A 56 12.38 -4.74 -6.20
C ARG A 56 11.51 -4.02 -5.19
N MET A 57 10.25 -4.41 -5.10
CA MET A 57 9.27 -3.83 -4.19
C MET A 57 8.66 -4.89 -3.29
N THR A 58 8.53 -4.59 -1.99
CA THR A 58 7.82 -5.45 -1.04
C THR A 58 6.45 -4.85 -0.71
N PHE A 59 5.41 -5.68 -0.75
CA PHE A 59 4.06 -5.32 -0.34
C PHE A 59 3.69 -6.10 0.92
N LEU A 60 3.27 -5.38 1.96
CA LEU A 60 2.86 -5.93 3.24
C LEU A 60 1.35 -5.81 3.42
N GLY A 61 0.75 -6.74 4.15
CA GLY A 61 -0.69 -6.77 4.45
C GLY A 61 -1.20 -5.60 5.30
N ASP A 62 -2.39 -5.74 5.86
CA ASP A 62 -3.07 -4.69 6.62
C ASP A 62 -2.29 -4.35 7.89
N CYS A 63 -1.88 -3.08 8.00
CA CYS A 63 -1.13 -2.53 9.12
C CYS A 63 -2.00 -1.52 9.88
N THR A 64 -2.58 -1.95 11.00
CA THR A 64 -3.28 -1.07 11.94
C THR A 64 -2.31 -0.67 13.06
N LEU A 65 -1.66 0.49 12.92
CA LEU A 65 -0.74 1.01 13.92
C LEU A 65 -1.52 1.75 15.01
N GLY A 66 -2.09 0.98 15.95
CA GLY A 66 -2.97 1.49 16.99
C GLY A 66 -4.04 0.48 17.35
N GLY A 67 -5.29 0.89 17.33
CA GLY A 67 -6.44 0.01 17.60
C GLY A 67 -7.66 0.77 18.07
N GLU A 68 -8.67 0.03 18.52
CA GLU A 68 -9.84 0.63 19.16
C GLU A 68 -9.45 1.31 20.48
N GLU A 69 -10.07 2.44 20.78
CA GLU A 69 -9.80 3.22 22.00
C GLU A 69 -10.00 2.39 23.28
N LYS A 70 -10.99 1.48 23.30
CA LYS A 70 -11.22 0.57 24.44
C LYS A 70 -10.02 -0.36 24.70
N LEU A 71 -9.15 -0.61 23.72
CA LEU A 71 -7.94 -1.43 23.83
C LEU A 71 -6.69 -0.61 24.16
N ARG A 72 -6.79 0.73 24.17
CA ARG A 72 -5.64 1.63 24.40
C ARG A 72 -4.87 1.31 25.68
N TYR A 73 -5.59 0.98 26.75
CA TYR A 73 -4.99 0.67 28.05
C TYR A 73 -4.99 -0.83 28.37
N ALA A 74 -5.34 -1.67 27.39
CA ALA A 74 -5.31 -3.11 27.61
C ALA A 74 -3.86 -3.57 27.83
N ALA A 75 -3.64 -4.43 28.81
CA ALA A 75 -2.30 -4.94 29.14
C ALA A 75 -1.56 -5.61 27.97
N ARG A 76 -2.34 -6.14 27.00
CA ARG A 76 -1.84 -6.76 25.78
C ARG A 76 -2.26 -6.00 24.52
N GLY A 77 -2.67 -4.73 24.64
CA GLY A 77 -3.01 -3.90 23.51
C GLY A 77 -1.76 -3.42 22.78
N PHE A 78 -1.92 -3.07 21.51
CA PHE A 78 -0.83 -2.59 20.65
C PHE A 78 -0.03 -1.46 21.29
N HIS A 79 -0.71 -0.43 21.81
CA HIS A 79 -0.07 0.71 22.47
C HIS A 79 0.87 0.29 23.59
N ARG A 80 0.40 -0.65 24.44
CA ARG A 80 1.20 -1.12 25.57
C ARG A 80 2.41 -1.95 25.13
N VAL A 81 2.25 -2.75 24.11
CA VAL A 81 3.34 -3.56 23.54
C VAL A 81 4.41 -2.66 22.94
N VAL A 82 4.02 -1.65 22.15
CA VAL A 82 4.97 -0.68 21.55
C VAL A 82 5.65 0.17 22.64
N GLU A 83 4.91 0.64 23.64
CA GLU A 83 5.47 1.39 24.78
C GLU A 83 6.57 0.59 25.52
N GLN A 84 6.39 -0.72 25.66
CA GLN A 84 7.32 -1.58 26.39
C GLN A 84 8.53 -2.02 25.56
N ASN A 85 8.37 -2.16 24.23
CA ASN A 85 9.39 -2.79 23.38
C ASN A 85 10.02 -1.84 22.36
N GLY A 86 9.46 -0.64 22.15
CA GLY A 86 9.97 0.32 21.17
C GLY A 86 9.29 0.25 19.81
N SER A 87 9.57 1.22 18.95
CA SER A 87 8.98 1.35 17.62
C SER A 87 9.54 0.36 16.59
N ASP A 88 10.70 -0.21 16.83
CA ASP A 88 11.32 -1.24 15.98
C ASP A 88 10.68 -2.63 16.18
N TYR A 89 10.03 -2.85 17.30
CA TYR A 89 9.46 -4.14 17.67
C TYR A 89 8.47 -4.72 16.64
N PRO A 90 7.50 -3.96 16.09
CA PRO A 90 6.49 -4.55 15.20
C PRO A 90 7.08 -5.15 13.92
N PHE A 91 8.07 -4.52 13.30
CA PHE A 91 8.65 -5.01 12.04
C PHE A 91 9.99 -5.75 12.20
N ARG A 92 10.49 -5.93 13.42
CA ARG A 92 11.83 -6.49 13.70
C ARG A 92 12.17 -7.80 12.98
N ASN A 93 11.18 -8.64 12.74
CA ASN A 93 11.38 -9.93 12.06
C ASN A 93 11.23 -9.84 10.53
N LEU A 94 10.82 -8.69 10.00
CA LEU A 94 10.63 -8.45 8.57
C LEU A 94 11.70 -7.53 7.96
N THR A 95 12.53 -6.87 8.78
CA THR A 95 13.52 -5.90 8.30
C THR A 95 14.54 -6.50 7.32
N ALA A 96 14.85 -7.79 7.43
CA ALA A 96 15.71 -8.46 6.46
C ALA A 96 15.08 -8.52 5.05
N LEU A 97 13.76 -8.57 4.97
CA LEU A 97 13.01 -8.55 3.70
C LEU A 97 12.83 -7.11 3.19
N THR A 98 12.39 -6.19 4.06
CA THR A 98 12.02 -4.81 3.71
C THR A 98 13.23 -3.90 3.51
N ALA A 99 14.32 -4.07 4.25
CA ALA A 99 15.55 -3.30 4.04
C ALA A 99 16.43 -3.82 2.88
N GLY A 100 16.06 -4.95 2.29
CA GLY A 100 16.77 -5.56 1.16
C GLY A 100 16.16 -5.26 -0.21
N ASP A 101 15.08 -4.48 -0.25
CA ASP A 101 14.40 -4.05 -1.48
C ASP A 101 14.69 -2.57 -1.81
N ASP A 102 14.10 -2.07 -2.90
CA ASP A 102 14.18 -0.66 -3.29
C ASP A 102 13.09 0.16 -2.61
N LEU A 103 11.94 -0.46 -2.30
CA LEU A 103 10.86 0.17 -1.55
C LEU A 103 9.85 -0.84 -1.01
N THR A 104 9.31 -0.54 0.17
CA THR A 104 8.22 -1.31 0.79
C THR A 104 6.94 -0.47 0.87
N VAL A 105 5.82 -1.09 0.49
CA VAL A 105 4.47 -0.51 0.53
C VAL A 105 3.59 -1.30 1.50
N ALA A 106 2.89 -0.62 2.42
CA ALA A 106 1.95 -1.24 3.35
C ALA A 106 0.55 -0.59 3.28
N ASN A 107 -0.49 -1.31 3.68
CA ASN A 107 -1.80 -0.72 3.87
C ASN A 107 -1.91 -0.15 5.30
N LEU A 108 -1.84 1.17 5.48
CA LEU A 108 -2.03 1.82 6.77
C LEU A 108 -3.53 1.92 7.08
N GLU A 109 -4.04 0.91 7.76
CA GLU A 109 -5.46 0.76 8.04
C GLU A 109 -5.84 1.37 9.40
N GLY A 110 -6.13 2.66 9.39
CA GLY A 110 -6.47 3.43 10.58
C GLY A 110 -6.02 4.88 10.48
N VAL A 111 -6.19 5.61 11.58
CA VAL A 111 -5.87 7.02 11.70
C VAL A 111 -4.67 7.20 12.63
N LEU A 112 -3.75 8.09 12.29
CA LEU A 112 -2.68 8.57 13.16
C LEU A 112 -3.02 9.99 13.62
N SER A 113 -3.41 10.15 14.88
CA SER A 113 -3.75 11.46 15.46
C SER A 113 -3.60 11.46 16.97
N ASP A 114 -3.00 12.52 17.51
CA ASP A 114 -2.89 12.75 18.95
C ASP A 114 -4.05 13.59 19.50
N ARG A 115 -4.93 14.07 18.63
CA ARG A 115 -6.10 14.86 19.01
C ARG A 115 -7.24 13.97 19.54
N ASP A 116 -8.05 14.53 20.42
CA ASP A 116 -9.33 13.94 20.81
C ASP A 116 -10.38 14.30 19.75
N LEU A 117 -10.60 13.38 18.82
CA LEU A 117 -11.49 13.54 17.68
C LEU A 117 -12.74 12.66 17.84
N PRO A 118 -13.91 13.13 17.39
CA PRO A 118 -15.11 12.33 17.38
C PRO A 118 -14.98 11.17 16.39
N LYS A 119 -15.44 9.98 16.80
CA LYS A 119 -15.49 8.79 15.96
C LYS A 119 -16.67 8.85 15.00
N VAL A 120 -16.49 8.36 13.79
CA VAL A 120 -17.62 8.07 12.91
C VAL A 120 -18.42 6.87 13.45
N LYS A 121 -19.72 6.86 13.15
CA LYS A 121 -20.60 5.78 13.63
C LYS A 121 -20.41 4.49 12.81
N LYS A 122 -19.53 3.62 13.28
CA LYS A 122 -19.28 2.26 12.72
C LYS A 122 -18.84 1.30 13.83
N THR A 123 -18.76 0.02 13.51
CA THR A 123 -18.46 -1.04 14.49
C THR A 123 -17.07 -0.90 15.10
N TYR A 124 -16.06 -0.65 14.25
CA TYR A 124 -14.65 -0.53 14.65
C TYR A 124 -14.10 0.81 14.17
N ASN A 125 -13.37 1.50 15.04
CA ASN A 125 -12.63 2.72 14.71
C ASN A 125 -11.20 2.56 15.24
N PHE A 126 -10.22 2.70 14.37
CA PHE A 126 -8.81 2.51 14.69
C PHE A 126 -8.06 3.83 14.72
N LYS A 127 -7.32 4.05 15.81
CA LYS A 127 -6.46 5.22 15.97
C LYS A 127 -5.16 4.85 16.69
N GLY A 128 -4.07 5.40 16.19
CA GLY A 128 -2.74 5.39 16.78
C GLY A 128 -2.21 6.79 17.03
N ALA A 129 -1.10 6.89 17.75
CA ALA A 129 -0.37 8.13 17.95
C ALA A 129 0.35 8.54 16.64
N THR A 130 0.54 9.85 16.42
CA THR A 130 1.33 10.35 15.27
C THR A 130 2.77 9.84 15.30
N ALA A 131 3.35 9.63 16.49
CA ALA A 131 4.67 9.03 16.68
C ALA A 131 4.82 7.60 16.15
N TYR A 132 3.72 6.90 15.81
CA TYR A 132 3.80 5.55 15.22
C TYR A 132 4.26 5.53 13.78
N THR A 133 4.44 6.69 13.14
CA THR A 133 5.22 6.80 11.91
C THR A 133 6.66 6.29 12.06
N GLU A 134 7.23 6.36 13.27
CA GLU A 134 8.56 5.78 13.57
C GLU A 134 8.57 4.24 13.46
N ILE A 135 7.42 3.58 13.61
CA ILE A 135 7.28 2.13 13.39
C ILE A 135 7.48 1.81 11.91
N LEU A 136 6.87 2.61 11.02
CA LEU A 136 7.04 2.46 9.57
C LEU A 136 8.51 2.63 9.17
N LYS A 137 9.16 3.67 9.66
CA LYS A 137 10.58 3.96 9.41
C LYS A 137 11.48 2.84 9.90
N ALA A 138 11.25 2.36 11.13
CA ALA A 138 12.02 1.26 11.70
C ALA A 138 11.82 -0.06 10.92
N GLY A 139 10.67 -0.20 10.25
CA GLY A 139 10.34 -1.32 9.38
C GLY A 139 10.80 -1.17 7.93
N SER A 140 11.51 -0.09 7.57
CA SER A 140 11.82 0.26 6.17
C SER A 140 10.58 0.25 5.28
N VAL A 141 9.52 0.93 5.74
CA VAL A 141 8.28 1.13 4.96
C VAL A 141 8.28 2.55 4.43
N GLU A 142 8.60 2.72 3.16
CA GLU A 142 8.75 4.01 2.48
C GLU A 142 7.42 4.64 2.10
N CYS A 143 6.40 3.80 1.84
CA CYS A 143 5.12 4.27 1.35
C CYS A 143 3.95 3.50 1.96
N VAL A 144 2.82 4.18 2.16
CA VAL A 144 1.59 3.52 2.61
C VAL A 144 0.40 3.89 1.73
N THR A 145 -0.50 2.92 1.54
CA THR A 145 -1.83 3.27 1.02
C THR A 145 -2.76 3.71 2.15
N LEU A 146 -3.48 4.80 1.91
CA LEU A 146 -4.59 5.29 2.73
C LEU A 146 -5.95 4.97 2.08
N ALA A 147 -5.95 4.21 0.98
CA ALA A 147 -7.17 3.80 0.30
C ALA A 147 -7.81 2.60 0.99
N ASN A 148 -8.34 2.80 2.19
CA ASN A 148 -9.05 1.75 2.94
C ASN A 148 -10.27 2.31 3.68
N ASN A 149 -11.07 1.42 4.26
CA ASN A 149 -12.30 1.75 4.97
C ASN A 149 -12.07 2.36 6.36
N HIS A 150 -10.83 2.36 6.89
CA HIS A 150 -10.47 2.91 8.21
C HIS A 150 -9.73 4.25 8.17
N SER A 151 -9.40 4.77 7.00
CA SER A 151 -8.71 6.05 6.86
C SER A 151 -9.52 7.26 7.37
N HIS A 152 -10.85 7.13 7.39
CA HIS A 152 -11.77 8.16 7.87
C HIS A 152 -12.50 7.76 9.15
N ASP A 153 -11.93 6.95 10.01
CA ASP A 153 -12.52 6.52 11.28
C ASP A 153 -12.79 7.68 12.24
N TYR A 154 -12.09 8.79 12.06
CA TYR A 154 -12.23 10.05 12.78
C TYR A 154 -12.48 11.21 11.81
N ASP A 155 -13.26 10.92 10.75
CA ASP A 155 -13.67 11.85 9.71
C ASP A 155 -12.46 12.48 8.97
N THR A 156 -12.71 13.53 8.21
CA THR A 156 -11.69 14.28 7.46
C THR A 156 -10.56 14.80 8.37
N ALA A 157 -10.88 15.18 9.62
CA ALA A 157 -9.88 15.67 10.57
C ALA A 157 -8.81 14.62 10.90
N GLY A 158 -9.21 13.38 11.16
CA GLY A 158 -8.28 12.28 11.41
C GLY A 158 -7.46 11.89 10.17
N TYR A 159 -8.10 11.93 9.00
CA TYR A 159 -7.41 11.68 7.74
C TYR A 159 -6.32 12.73 7.45
N GLN A 160 -6.61 14.02 7.69
CA GLN A 160 -5.62 15.09 7.52
C GLN A 160 -4.48 14.99 8.53
N ASP A 161 -4.77 14.62 9.80
CA ASP A 161 -3.72 14.39 10.80
C ASP A 161 -2.79 13.26 10.38
N THR A 162 -3.34 12.17 9.83
CA THR A 162 -2.56 11.04 9.32
C THR A 162 -1.63 11.48 8.19
N LYS A 163 -2.14 12.23 7.21
CA LYS A 163 -1.33 12.78 6.11
C LYS A 163 -0.21 13.67 6.63
N ALA A 164 -0.53 14.60 7.53
CA ALA A 164 0.47 15.48 8.13
C ALA A 164 1.56 14.73 8.93
N ALA A 165 1.17 13.66 9.65
CA ALA A 165 2.11 12.83 10.39
C ALA A 165 3.07 12.07 9.44
N LEU A 166 2.54 11.52 8.34
CA LEU A 166 3.34 10.83 7.32
C LEU A 166 4.30 11.80 6.62
N GLU A 167 3.81 12.98 6.22
CA GLU A 167 4.62 14.05 5.62
C GLU A 167 5.77 14.48 6.55
N ALA A 168 5.47 14.71 7.83
CA ALA A 168 6.48 15.08 8.82
C ALA A 168 7.53 13.99 9.04
N ALA A 169 7.15 12.72 8.89
CA ALA A 169 8.06 11.57 9.00
C ALA A 169 8.82 11.26 7.71
N GLY A 170 8.44 11.87 6.57
CA GLY A 170 9.00 11.56 5.25
C GLY A 170 8.53 10.22 4.70
N VAL A 171 7.38 9.70 5.14
CA VAL A 171 6.74 8.50 4.60
C VAL A 171 5.76 8.91 3.51
N ALA A 172 5.94 8.38 2.31
CA ALA A 172 5.04 8.65 1.19
C ALA A 172 3.66 7.99 1.39
N TYR A 173 2.66 8.53 0.74
CA TYR A 173 1.33 7.94 0.76
C TYR A 173 0.55 8.19 -0.53
N PHE A 174 -0.41 7.32 -0.78
CA PHE A 174 -1.44 7.49 -1.80
C PHE A 174 -2.79 7.00 -1.26
N GLY A 175 -3.87 7.46 -1.89
CA GLY A 175 -5.21 7.16 -1.39
C GLY A 175 -6.25 7.13 -2.50
N THR A 176 -7.52 7.28 -2.13
CA THR A 176 -8.61 7.44 -3.10
C THR A 176 -8.66 8.84 -3.70
N ASP A 177 -8.00 9.80 -3.06
CA ASP A 177 -7.97 11.23 -3.40
C ASP A 177 -6.61 11.73 -3.90
N CYS A 178 -5.60 10.88 -3.91
CA CYS A 178 -4.25 11.22 -4.38
C CYS A 178 -3.52 9.98 -4.93
N SER A 179 -2.53 10.22 -5.76
CA SER A 179 -1.60 9.22 -6.30
C SER A 179 -0.19 9.49 -5.77
N ALA A 180 0.66 8.47 -5.76
CA ALA A 180 2.08 8.66 -5.51
C ALA A 180 2.89 8.23 -6.73
N VAL A 181 4.04 8.86 -6.93
CA VAL A 181 5.05 8.45 -7.91
C VAL A 181 6.37 8.29 -7.20
N TRP A 182 6.99 7.14 -7.37
CA TRP A 182 8.36 6.92 -7.00
C TRP A 182 9.25 7.09 -8.24
N ARG A 183 10.32 7.88 -8.10
CA ARG A 183 11.31 8.09 -9.16
C ARG A 183 12.66 7.61 -8.64
N ASN A 184 13.30 6.66 -9.33
CA ASN A 184 14.65 6.22 -8.96
C ASN A 184 15.72 7.27 -9.35
N GLY A 185 16.97 7.00 -8.95
CA GLY A 185 18.08 7.89 -9.25
C GLY A 185 18.38 8.07 -10.75
N ASP A 186 17.94 7.15 -11.58
CA ASP A 186 18.10 7.14 -13.04
C ASP A 186 16.89 7.74 -13.78
N GLY A 187 15.88 8.23 -13.06
CA GLY A 187 14.70 8.87 -13.60
C GLY A 187 13.54 7.96 -13.99
N LEU A 188 13.65 6.63 -13.79
CA LEU A 188 12.53 5.70 -13.96
C LEU A 188 11.42 6.07 -12.98
N MET A 189 10.18 6.16 -13.45
CA MET A 189 9.01 6.47 -12.63
C MET A 189 8.05 5.30 -12.53
N ILE A 190 7.58 5.02 -11.30
CA ILE A 190 6.54 4.04 -11.00
C ILE A 190 5.40 4.74 -10.27
N GLY A 191 4.19 4.64 -10.81
CA GLY A 191 2.98 5.27 -10.27
C GLY A 191 2.17 4.32 -9.39
N PHE A 192 1.53 4.87 -8.33
CA PHE A 192 0.71 4.13 -7.39
C PHE A 192 -0.70 4.72 -7.29
N LEU A 193 -1.70 3.87 -7.40
CA LEU A 193 -3.12 4.20 -7.30
C LEU A 193 -3.78 3.41 -6.17
N GLY A 194 -4.58 4.10 -5.36
CA GLY A 194 -5.37 3.48 -4.30
C GLY A 194 -6.84 3.37 -4.65
N VAL A 195 -7.47 2.23 -4.31
CA VAL A 195 -8.91 1.98 -4.46
C VAL A 195 -9.46 1.42 -3.16
N SER A 196 -10.58 1.96 -2.68
CA SER A 196 -11.30 1.42 -1.52
C SER A 196 -12.78 1.24 -1.83
N GLY A 197 -13.32 0.05 -1.55
CA GLY A 197 -14.71 -0.31 -1.83
C GLY A 197 -15.02 -0.38 -3.33
N SER A 198 -16.21 0.06 -3.76
CA SER A 198 -16.65 -0.04 -5.16
C SER A 198 -15.96 0.97 -6.07
N LEU A 199 -15.53 0.55 -7.24
CA LEU A 199 -14.98 1.39 -8.30
C LEU A 199 -16.03 1.62 -9.41
N SER A 200 -17.01 2.48 -9.13
CA SER A 200 -18.14 2.76 -10.02
C SER A 200 -18.46 4.28 -10.08
N GLY A 201 -19.24 4.70 -11.08
CA GLY A 201 -19.67 6.09 -11.25
C GLY A 201 -18.50 7.08 -11.29
N ASN A 202 -18.58 8.16 -10.51
CA ASN A 202 -17.51 9.19 -10.44
C ASN A 202 -16.19 8.62 -9.97
N ARG A 203 -16.19 7.72 -8.97
CA ARG A 203 -14.96 7.07 -8.48
C ARG A 203 -14.19 6.33 -9.59
N ALA A 204 -14.93 5.67 -10.51
CA ALA A 204 -14.32 5.00 -11.64
C ALA A 204 -13.72 5.99 -12.65
N ARG A 205 -14.37 7.16 -12.83
CA ARG A 205 -13.85 8.23 -13.68
C ARG A 205 -12.58 8.84 -13.08
N ASP A 206 -12.64 9.26 -11.82
CA ASP A 206 -11.50 9.86 -11.11
C ASP A 206 -10.29 8.90 -11.07
N TYR A 207 -10.55 7.60 -10.92
CA TYR A 207 -9.50 6.58 -11.00
C TYR A 207 -8.87 6.51 -12.39
N ALA A 208 -9.70 6.50 -13.45
CA ALA A 208 -9.22 6.43 -14.83
C ALA A 208 -8.40 7.69 -15.20
N GLU A 209 -8.86 8.88 -14.80
CA GLU A 209 -8.16 10.15 -15.01
C GLU A 209 -6.79 10.15 -14.32
N ARG A 210 -6.71 9.64 -13.08
CA ARG A 210 -5.42 9.52 -12.37
C ARG A 210 -4.49 8.49 -13.04
N ALA A 211 -5.01 7.37 -13.50
CA ALA A 211 -4.21 6.38 -14.23
C ALA A 211 -3.65 6.95 -15.53
N GLU A 212 -4.47 7.69 -16.29
CA GLU A 212 -4.07 8.39 -17.49
C GLU A 212 -3.00 9.46 -17.19
N THR A 213 -3.17 10.24 -16.12
CA THR A 213 -2.20 11.24 -15.67
C THR A 213 -0.84 10.61 -15.39
N LEU A 214 -0.78 9.47 -14.67
CA LEU A 214 0.47 8.77 -14.40
C LEU A 214 1.15 8.26 -15.68
N ARG A 215 0.38 7.70 -16.61
CA ARG A 215 0.92 7.26 -17.91
C ARG A 215 1.40 8.43 -18.76
N ALA A 216 0.63 9.50 -18.84
CA ALA A 216 1.00 10.71 -19.58
C ALA A 216 2.26 11.40 -19.01
N ALA A 217 2.48 11.26 -17.69
CA ALA A 217 3.71 11.74 -17.04
C ALA A 217 4.95 10.88 -17.34
N GLY A 218 4.79 9.70 -17.96
CA GLY A 218 5.87 8.79 -18.29
C GLY A 218 6.18 7.73 -17.23
N CYS A 219 5.20 7.39 -16.35
CA CYS A 219 5.38 6.25 -15.46
C CYS A 219 5.51 4.95 -16.26
N ALA A 220 6.65 4.29 -16.15
CA ALA A 220 6.97 3.03 -16.84
C ALA A 220 6.12 1.86 -16.31
N ALA A 221 5.72 1.93 -15.04
CA ALA A 221 4.75 1.00 -14.44
C ALA A 221 3.72 1.76 -13.61
N VAL A 222 2.47 1.24 -13.56
CA VAL A 222 1.39 1.71 -12.69
C VAL A 222 0.90 0.56 -11.85
N ILE A 223 0.96 0.73 -10.53
CA ILE A 223 0.57 -0.28 -9.56
C ILE A 223 -0.71 0.15 -8.86
N THR A 224 -1.70 -0.73 -8.83
CA THR A 224 -2.95 -0.50 -8.10
C THR A 224 -2.95 -1.30 -6.80
N VAL A 225 -3.24 -0.61 -5.70
CA VAL A 225 -3.51 -1.23 -4.41
C VAL A 225 -4.99 -1.08 -4.09
N MET A 226 -5.68 -2.21 -3.95
CA MET A 226 -7.12 -2.23 -3.66
C MET A 226 -7.40 -2.71 -2.23
N ASN A 227 -8.40 -2.07 -1.59
CA ASN A 227 -8.94 -2.48 -0.30
C ASN A 227 -10.43 -2.79 -0.50
N ALA A 228 -10.75 -4.05 -0.78
CA ALA A 228 -12.09 -4.48 -1.16
C ALA A 228 -12.31 -5.97 -0.93
N GLY A 229 -13.57 -6.37 -0.91
CA GLY A 229 -14.01 -7.74 -0.75
C GLY A 229 -14.81 -7.94 0.53
N THR A 230 -15.12 -9.18 0.82
CA THR A 230 -15.83 -9.59 2.03
C THR A 230 -14.82 -10.05 3.08
N GLU A 231 -14.91 -9.50 4.30
CA GLU A 231 -14.05 -9.91 5.42
C GLU A 231 -14.15 -11.41 5.66
N TYR A 232 -12.99 -12.05 5.84
CA TYR A 232 -12.83 -13.49 6.07
C TYR A 232 -13.31 -14.42 4.95
N ALA A 233 -13.60 -13.87 3.75
CA ALA A 233 -13.86 -14.71 2.59
C ALA A 233 -12.57 -15.35 2.08
N SER A 234 -12.59 -16.68 1.87
CA SER A 234 -11.42 -17.43 1.42
C SER A 234 -11.12 -17.30 -0.08
N ALA A 235 -12.04 -16.72 -0.84
CA ALA A 235 -11.91 -16.50 -2.28
C ALA A 235 -12.37 -15.10 -2.65
N PRO A 236 -11.87 -14.54 -3.77
CA PRO A 236 -12.27 -13.23 -4.27
C PRO A 236 -13.78 -13.15 -4.55
N ASP A 237 -14.36 -11.99 -4.29
CA ASP A 237 -15.76 -11.72 -4.57
C ASP A 237 -15.94 -10.78 -5.80
N SER A 238 -17.20 -10.57 -6.18
CA SER A 238 -17.55 -9.77 -7.35
C SER A 238 -17.10 -8.30 -7.25
N TYR A 239 -16.89 -7.75 -6.05
CA TYR A 239 -16.37 -6.39 -5.87
C TYR A 239 -14.90 -6.30 -6.23
N GLN A 240 -14.10 -7.26 -5.75
CA GLN A 240 -12.69 -7.38 -6.10
C GLN A 240 -12.54 -7.58 -7.61
N GLU A 241 -13.35 -8.47 -8.20
CA GLU A 241 -13.39 -8.74 -9.64
C GLU A 241 -13.66 -7.49 -10.48
N GLN A 242 -14.61 -6.65 -10.08
CA GLN A 242 -14.93 -5.40 -10.78
C GLN A 242 -13.76 -4.41 -10.73
N ILE A 243 -13.09 -4.30 -9.58
CA ILE A 243 -11.93 -3.42 -9.43
C ILE A 243 -10.79 -3.90 -10.32
N VAL A 244 -10.48 -5.20 -10.27
CA VAL A 244 -9.42 -5.82 -11.08
C VAL A 244 -9.64 -5.55 -12.57
N ASN A 245 -10.84 -5.85 -13.09
CA ASN A 245 -11.16 -5.61 -14.48
C ASN A 245 -11.02 -4.12 -14.87
N ARG A 246 -11.46 -3.21 -14.00
CA ARG A 246 -11.33 -1.76 -14.23
C ARG A 246 -9.88 -1.32 -14.21
N ALA A 247 -9.10 -1.77 -13.24
CA ALA A 247 -7.70 -1.40 -13.09
C ALA A 247 -6.87 -1.86 -14.29
N ILE A 248 -7.06 -3.08 -14.75
CA ILE A 248 -6.42 -3.61 -15.97
C ILE A 248 -6.79 -2.77 -17.19
N ASN A 249 -8.08 -2.44 -17.36
CA ASN A 249 -8.56 -1.63 -18.49
C ASN A 249 -8.02 -0.18 -18.44
N CYS A 250 -7.63 0.32 -17.27
CA CYS A 250 -6.98 1.63 -17.10
C CYS A 250 -5.46 1.54 -17.15
N GLY A 251 -4.89 0.37 -17.47
CA GLY A 251 -3.46 0.20 -17.71
C GLY A 251 -2.63 -0.11 -16.46
N SER A 252 -3.21 -0.68 -15.41
CA SER A 252 -2.42 -1.19 -14.28
C SER A 252 -1.55 -2.38 -14.70
N ASP A 253 -0.31 -2.42 -14.21
CA ASP A 253 0.67 -3.48 -14.50
C ASP A 253 0.73 -4.53 -13.40
N LEU A 254 0.37 -4.15 -12.17
CA LEU A 254 0.30 -5.02 -11.00
C LEU A 254 -0.85 -4.58 -10.11
N ILE A 255 -1.57 -5.52 -9.52
CA ILE A 255 -2.66 -5.25 -8.58
C ILE A 255 -2.42 -6.01 -7.29
N ILE A 256 -2.41 -5.30 -6.15
CA ILE A 256 -2.25 -5.86 -4.79
C ILE A 256 -3.50 -5.57 -3.98
N GLY A 257 -4.05 -6.59 -3.34
CA GLY A 257 -5.31 -6.54 -2.61
C GLY A 257 -5.18 -6.65 -1.10
N HIS A 258 -6.14 -5.99 -0.42
CA HIS A 258 -6.30 -5.88 1.02
C HIS A 258 -7.77 -5.93 1.41
N HIS A 259 -8.08 -5.94 2.69
CA HIS A 259 -9.40 -5.87 3.33
C HIS A 259 -9.99 -7.22 3.78
N PRO A 260 -9.89 -8.36 3.09
CA PRO A 260 -10.46 -9.60 3.60
C PRO A 260 -9.88 -10.08 4.94
N HIS A 261 -8.75 -9.54 5.40
CA HIS A 261 -8.03 -9.93 6.63
C HIS A 261 -7.63 -11.41 6.69
N VAL A 262 -7.67 -12.08 5.56
CA VAL A 262 -7.20 -13.44 5.32
C VAL A 262 -6.44 -13.49 4.01
N VAL A 263 -5.52 -14.43 3.88
CA VAL A 263 -4.81 -14.64 2.63
C VAL A 263 -5.78 -15.17 1.57
N GLN A 264 -5.79 -14.50 0.42
CA GLN A 264 -6.41 -14.99 -0.81
C GLN A 264 -5.32 -15.24 -1.86
N GLY A 265 -5.69 -15.93 -2.93
CA GLY A 265 -4.78 -16.34 -3.98
C GLY A 265 -4.39 -15.20 -4.91
N TYR A 266 -3.71 -15.59 -5.98
CA TYR A 266 -3.35 -14.70 -7.07
C TYR A 266 -3.80 -15.29 -8.42
N GLU A 267 -3.79 -14.47 -9.44
CA GLU A 267 -3.98 -14.87 -10.83
C GLU A 267 -3.18 -13.97 -11.78
N ILE A 268 -3.11 -14.38 -13.04
CA ILE A 268 -2.59 -13.55 -14.13
C ILE A 268 -3.72 -13.30 -15.10
N ARG A 269 -4.16 -12.05 -15.22
CA ARG A 269 -5.27 -11.65 -16.08
C ARG A 269 -4.79 -10.68 -17.15
N ASN A 270 -4.91 -11.07 -18.43
CA ASN A 270 -4.40 -10.29 -19.56
C ASN A 270 -2.90 -9.90 -19.44
N GLY A 271 -2.08 -10.76 -18.82
CA GLY A 271 -0.68 -10.49 -18.56
C GLY A 271 -0.41 -9.61 -17.34
N VAL A 272 -1.44 -9.21 -16.59
CA VAL A 272 -1.31 -8.44 -15.34
C VAL A 272 -1.44 -9.38 -14.15
N PRO A 273 -0.43 -9.45 -13.26
CA PRO A 273 -0.55 -10.18 -12.02
C PRO A 273 -1.47 -9.46 -11.04
N VAL A 274 -2.31 -10.23 -10.37
CA VAL A 274 -3.29 -9.79 -9.38
C VAL A 274 -3.15 -10.64 -8.14
N VAL A 275 -2.82 -10.06 -6.99
CA VAL A 275 -2.87 -10.72 -5.67
C VAL A 275 -4.07 -10.19 -4.93
N PHE A 276 -5.03 -11.04 -4.58
CA PHE A 276 -6.34 -10.61 -4.10
C PHE A 276 -6.36 -10.15 -2.64
N SER A 277 -5.58 -10.78 -1.76
CA SER A 277 -5.45 -10.34 -0.36
C SER A 277 -4.18 -10.88 0.30
N LEU A 278 -3.44 -10.00 0.94
CA LEU A 278 -2.25 -10.35 1.73
C LEU A 278 -2.58 -10.75 3.18
N GLY A 279 -3.85 -10.62 3.61
CA GLY A 279 -4.20 -10.74 5.02
C GLY A 279 -3.66 -9.59 5.86
N ASN A 280 -3.59 -9.81 7.18
CA ASN A 280 -3.04 -8.83 8.11
C ASN A 280 -1.50 -8.89 8.14
N CYS A 281 -0.87 -7.78 8.57
CA CYS A 281 0.56 -7.74 8.89
C CYS A 281 0.73 -7.26 10.35
N VAL A 282 1.11 -6.00 10.56
CA VAL A 282 1.16 -5.41 11.92
C VAL A 282 -0.23 -4.91 12.29
N PHE A 283 -1.07 -5.76 12.85
CA PHE A 283 -2.48 -5.47 13.04
C PHE A 283 -2.87 -5.25 14.51
N GLY A 284 -2.94 -3.98 14.93
CA GLY A 284 -3.33 -3.57 16.29
C GLY A 284 -4.84 -3.63 16.59
N GLY A 285 -5.67 -3.97 15.61
CA GLY A 285 -7.14 -3.95 15.72
C GLY A 285 -7.71 -4.99 16.68
N ASN A 286 -6.96 -6.07 16.99
CA ASN A 286 -7.38 -7.06 17.97
C ASN A 286 -6.20 -7.75 18.67
N THR A 287 -6.47 -8.39 19.81
CA THR A 287 -5.49 -9.13 20.62
C THR A 287 -5.47 -10.63 20.31
N ASN A 288 -6.48 -11.13 19.61
CA ASN A 288 -6.64 -12.55 19.26
C ASN A 288 -7.18 -12.63 17.82
N PRO A 289 -6.33 -12.59 16.79
CA PRO A 289 -6.76 -12.71 15.41
C PRO A 289 -7.41 -14.06 15.15
N LYS A 290 -8.51 -14.07 14.39
CA LYS A 290 -9.19 -15.30 14.00
C LYS A 290 -8.34 -16.13 13.03
N ASP A 291 -7.57 -15.47 12.19
CA ASP A 291 -6.61 -16.05 11.26
C ASP A 291 -5.26 -15.38 11.50
N GLN A 292 -4.23 -16.17 11.68
CA GLN A 292 -2.87 -15.67 11.87
C GLN A 292 -2.05 -15.76 10.58
N ASP A 293 -2.58 -16.39 9.53
CA ASP A 293 -1.91 -16.47 8.24
C ASP A 293 -1.91 -15.14 7.53
N ALA A 294 -0.76 -14.80 7.01
CA ALA A 294 -0.51 -13.58 6.27
C ALA A 294 0.49 -13.80 5.14
N LEU A 295 0.70 -12.79 4.32
CA LEU A 295 1.58 -12.86 3.18
C LEU A 295 2.32 -11.52 3.02
N ALA A 296 3.63 -11.57 2.78
CA ALA A 296 4.34 -10.51 2.09
C ALA A 296 4.56 -10.93 0.64
N VAL A 297 4.44 -9.96 -0.27
CA VAL A 297 4.73 -10.17 -1.69
C VAL A 297 5.87 -9.27 -2.10
N GLN A 298 6.91 -9.84 -2.67
CA GLN A 298 7.98 -9.09 -3.31
C GLN A 298 7.82 -9.17 -4.82
N ALA A 299 7.72 -8.01 -5.47
CA ALA A 299 7.64 -7.88 -6.91
C ALA A 299 8.99 -7.36 -7.45
N GLU A 300 9.61 -8.12 -8.34
CA GLU A 300 10.78 -7.68 -9.09
C GLU A 300 10.30 -7.26 -10.48
N LEU A 301 10.36 -5.97 -10.77
CA LEU A 301 9.99 -5.38 -12.05
C LEU A 301 11.26 -5.18 -12.88
N ALA A 302 11.39 -5.96 -13.93
CA ALA A 302 12.53 -5.87 -14.86
C ALA A 302 12.20 -4.94 -16.02
N PHE A 303 13.05 -3.93 -16.23
CA PHE A 303 12.92 -2.93 -17.28
C PHE A 303 14.07 -3.06 -18.28
N TYR A 304 13.76 -2.81 -19.55
CA TYR A 304 14.72 -2.66 -20.63
C TYR A 304 14.39 -1.37 -21.41
N GLU A 305 15.35 -0.46 -21.51
CA GLU A 305 15.17 0.86 -22.16
C GLU A 305 13.92 1.64 -21.69
N GLY A 306 13.62 1.54 -20.40
CA GLY A 306 12.47 2.20 -19.78
C GLY A 306 11.15 1.44 -19.88
N GLU A 307 11.08 0.35 -20.64
CA GLU A 307 9.88 -0.47 -20.82
C GLU A 307 9.86 -1.65 -19.83
N LEU A 308 8.69 -1.92 -19.25
CA LEU A 308 8.51 -3.04 -18.34
C LEU A 308 8.39 -4.36 -19.09
N GLU A 309 9.41 -5.22 -18.99
CA GLU A 309 9.53 -6.49 -19.73
C GLU A 309 8.99 -7.70 -18.94
N ASN A 310 9.24 -7.74 -17.65
CA ASN A 310 8.87 -8.88 -16.82
C ASN A 310 8.56 -8.48 -15.38
N ILE A 311 7.67 -9.24 -14.74
CA ILE A 311 7.39 -9.14 -13.30
C ILE A 311 7.63 -10.53 -12.71
N ILE A 312 8.46 -10.60 -11.67
CA ILE A 312 8.59 -11.81 -10.85
C ILE A 312 7.91 -11.53 -9.51
N LEU A 313 6.89 -12.29 -9.16
CA LEU A 313 6.32 -12.26 -7.83
C LEU A 313 6.93 -13.34 -6.96
N ARG A 314 7.36 -12.97 -5.75
CA ARG A 314 7.77 -13.89 -4.68
C ARG A 314 6.81 -13.76 -3.52
N PHE A 315 6.27 -14.89 -3.09
CA PHE A 315 5.32 -14.99 -1.99
C PHE A 315 6.04 -15.47 -0.74
N TYR A 316 6.03 -14.66 0.30
CA TYR A 316 6.61 -14.97 1.60
C TYR A 316 5.50 -15.20 2.62
N PRO A 317 5.20 -16.46 2.95
CA PRO A 317 4.23 -16.78 4.00
C PRO A 317 4.62 -16.21 5.34
N LEU A 318 3.66 -15.58 6.02
CA LEU A 318 3.81 -14.98 7.32
C LEU A 318 2.79 -15.51 8.32
N SER A 319 3.12 -15.39 9.60
CA SER A 319 2.14 -15.28 10.69
C SER A 319 2.12 -13.84 11.19
N VAL A 320 0.94 -13.29 11.47
CA VAL A 320 0.77 -11.94 12.06
C VAL A 320 1.37 -11.81 13.45
N SER A 321 1.80 -12.93 14.05
CA SER A 321 2.33 -13.00 15.40
C SER A 321 3.32 -14.15 15.53
N GLY A 322 4.37 -13.94 16.27
CA GLY A 322 5.30 -14.98 16.68
C GLY A 322 4.74 -15.92 17.75
N ILE A 323 3.51 -15.68 18.22
CA ILE A 323 2.89 -16.46 19.30
C ILE A 323 1.55 -17.07 18.84
N PRO A 324 1.44 -18.40 18.84
CA PRO A 324 0.20 -19.05 18.46
C PRO A 324 -1.01 -18.62 19.30
N GLY A 325 -2.15 -18.39 18.65
CA GLY A 325 -3.44 -18.12 19.31
C GLY A 325 -3.59 -16.74 19.95
N ARG A 326 -2.60 -15.86 19.84
CA ARG A 326 -2.71 -14.46 20.30
C ARG A 326 -1.88 -13.53 19.40
N ASN A 327 -2.12 -12.25 19.50
CA ASN A 327 -1.35 -11.24 18.78
C ASN A 327 -0.24 -10.67 19.68
N ASP A 328 1.00 -10.69 19.19
CA ASP A 328 2.12 -9.97 19.77
C ASP A 328 2.54 -8.77 18.92
N TYR A 329 1.83 -8.56 17.77
CA TYR A 329 2.03 -7.45 16.83
C TYR A 329 3.42 -7.43 16.16
N SER A 330 4.10 -8.55 16.13
CA SER A 330 5.39 -8.70 15.48
C SER A 330 5.33 -9.91 14.53
N PRO A 331 4.89 -9.69 13.27
CA PRO A 331 4.81 -10.75 12.27
C PRO A 331 6.13 -11.49 12.09
N VAL A 332 6.04 -12.77 11.76
CA VAL A 332 7.20 -13.63 11.51
C VAL A 332 7.08 -14.35 10.17
N LEU A 333 8.19 -14.56 9.49
CA LEU A 333 8.27 -15.44 8.33
C LEU A 333 7.99 -16.88 8.78
N LEU A 334 7.20 -17.59 8.00
CA LEU A 334 6.90 -19.01 8.20
C LEU A 334 7.82 -19.88 7.35
N GLU A 335 8.14 -21.05 7.85
CA GLU A 335 8.96 -22.05 7.17
C GLU A 335 8.28 -23.42 7.19
N GLY A 336 8.76 -24.35 6.34
CA GLY A 336 8.31 -25.74 6.29
C GLY A 336 6.80 -25.87 6.12
N ALA A 337 6.17 -26.77 6.88
CA ALA A 337 4.74 -27.10 6.77
C ALA A 337 3.80 -25.91 7.02
N ASP A 338 4.19 -24.95 7.86
CA ASP A 338 3.38 -23.75 8.10
C ASP A 338 3.39 -22.81 6.90
N ALA A 339 4.52 -22.67 6.23
CA ALA A 339 4.62 -21.89 4.98
C ALA A 339 3.87 -22.59 3.84
N GLU A 340 4.01 -23.91 3.71
CA GLU A 340 3.27 -24.71 2.71
C GLU A 340 1.76 -24.56 2.89
N ARG A 341 1.26 -24.59 4.13
CA ARG A 341 -0.15 -24.40 4.45
C ARG A 341 -0.70 -23.04 3.95
N VAL A 342 0.07 -21.97 4.05
CA VAL A 342 -0.33 -20.65 3.54
C VAL A 342 -0.35 -20.63 2.01
N LEU A 343 0.63 -21.25 1.35
CA LEU A 343 0.65 -21.36 -0.12
C LEU A 343 -0.51 -22.24 -0.63
N GLU A 344 -0.83 -23.33 0.06
CA GLU A 344 -2.03 -24.12 -0.25
C GLU A 344 -3.33 -23.33 -0.08
N LYS A 345 -3.41 -22.43 0.92
CA LYS A 345 -4.56 -21.52 1.10
C LYS A 345 -4.70 -20.60 -0.11
N MET A 346 -3.59 -20.04 -0.63
CA MET A 346 -3.57 -19.24 -1.85
C MET A 346 -4.08 -20.04 -3.06
N GLU A 347 -3.54 -21.23 -3.28
CA GLU A 347 -3.93 -22.09 -4.40
C GLU A 347 -5.41 -22.47 -4.34
N LYS A 348 -5.92 -22.84 -3.16
CA LYS A 348 -7.34 -23.16 -2.96
C LYS A 348 -8.26 -21.96 -3.24
N SER A 349 -7.78 -20.74 -3.04
CA SER A 349 -8.54 -19.51 -3.22
C SER A 349 -8.87 -19.21 -4.69
N THR A 350 -7.91 -19.39 -5.59
CA THR A 350 -8.03 -19.03 -7.02
C THR A 350 -7.82 -20.21 -7.97
N GLY A 351 -7.36 -21.35 -7.49
CA GLY A 351 -6.98 -22.49 -8.30
C GLY A 351 -5.63 -22.33 -9.01
N VAL A 352 -4.85 -21.30 -8.68
CA VAL A 352 -3.55 -21.00 -9.29
C VAL A 352 -2.43 -21.27 -8.28
N SER A 353 -1.50 -22.15 -8.64
CA SER A 353 -0.37 -22.48 -7.76
C SER A 353 0.62 -21.32 -7.67
N PRO A 354 1.03 -20.90 -6.46
CA PRO A 354 2.02 -19.85 -6.26
C PRO A 354 3.46 -20.28 -6.58
N GLY A 355 3.66 -21.50 -7.11
CA GLY A 355 4.98 -22.05 -7.37
C GLY A 355 5.57 -22.78 -6.18
N THR A 356 6.88 -23.08 -6.26
CA THR A 356 7.64 -23.75 -5.21
C THR A 356 8.67 -22.80 -4.60
N PHE A 357 9.07 -23.08 -3.36
CA PHE A 357 10.13 -22.32 -2.69
C PHE A 357 11.44 -22.36 -3.49
N ASP A 358 12.04 -21.19 -3.67
CA ASP A 358 13.38 -21.05 -4.25
C ASP A 358 14.45 -20.84 -3.16
N SER A 359 15.69 -20.62 -3.58
CA SER A 359 16.82 -20.38 -2.68
C SER A 359 16.74 -19.05 -1.91
N ALA A 360 15.82 -18.13 -2.30
CA ALA A 360 15.57 -16.88 -1.60
C ALA A 360 14.50 -17.03 -0.50
N GLY A 361 13.95 -18.24 -0.32
CA GLY A 361 12.98 -18.54 0.73
C GLY A 361 11.53 -18.15 0.42
N GLY A 362 11.23 -17.82 -0.84
CA GLY A 362 9.86 -17.50 -1.30
C GLY A 362 9.43 -18.41 -2.46
N ALA A 363 8.12 -18.60 -2.63
CA ALA A 363 7.58 -19.21 -3.84
C ALA A 363 7.52 -18.18 -4.96
N ALA A 364 8.08 -18.48 -6.14
CA ALA A 364 8.27 -17.48 -7.20
C ALA A 364 7.55 -17.84 -8.50
N VAL A 365 6.97 -16.81 -9.13
CA VAL A 365 6.31 -16.89 -10.44
C VAL A 365 6.82 -15.76 -11.33
N SER A 366 7.25 -16.09 -12.56
CA SER A 366 7.69 -15.11 -13.56
C SER A 366 6.58 -14.86 -14.58
N ILE A 367 6.30 -13.58 -14.84
CA ILE A 367 5.18 -13.12 -15.67
C ILE A 367 5.75 -12.20 -16.74
N PRO A 368 6.09 -12.73 -17.94
CA PRO A 368 6.56 -11.90 -19.04
C PRO A 368 5.40 -10.99 -19.52
N ARG A 369 5.72 -9.73 -19.77
CA ARG A 369 4.79 -8.81 -20.42
C ARG A 369 4.68 -9.18 -21.90
N LYS A 370 3.45 -9.24 -22.39
CA LYS A 370 3.25 -9.45 -23.83
C LYS A 370 3.70 -8.17 -24.56
N GLN A 371 4.61 -8.36 -25.51
CA GLN A 371 4.98 -7.35 -26.49
C GLN A 371 3.78 -6.95 -27.34
#